data_5bdee3846f98e16df67ab6781139337a
#
_entry.id   5bdee3846f98e16df67ab6781139337a
#
_cell.length_a   1.000
_cell.length_b   1.000
_cell.length_c   1.000
_cell.angle_alpha   90.00
_cell.angle_beta   90.00
_cell.angle_gamma   90.00
#
_symmetry.space_group_name_H-M   'P 1'
#
loop_
_entity.id
_entity.type
_entity.pdbx_description
1 polymer ?
#
loop_
_entity_poly.entity_id
_entity_poly.type
_entity_poly.pdbx_seq_one_letter_code
_entity_poly.pdbx_strand_id
1 'polypeptide(L)' 'MVLTCVEKNIKMYEKFGYNLLGVSSSVYGGAVWYDMDILL' A
#
# COMPACT_ATOMS: atom_id res chain seq x y z
N MET A 1 -4.60 11.13 1.39
CA MET A 1 -3.19 10.91 1.04
C MET A 1 -3.01 9.49 0.55
N VAL A 2 -2.30 9.32 -0.54
CA VAL A 2 -2.10 8.02 -1.18
C VAL A 2 -0.62 7.63 -1.09
N LEU A 3 -0.37 6.35 -0.85
CA LEU A 3 1.00 5.83 -0.86
C LEU A 3 1.02 4.44 -1.49
N THR A 4 2.22 4.00 -1.86
CA THR A 4 2.43 2.63 -2.30
C THR A 4 3.39 1.95 -1.32
N CYS A 5 3.15 0.67 -1.07
CA CYS A 5 3.99 -0.09 -0.17
C CYS A 5 4.06 -1.55 -0.60
N VAL A 6 5.02 -2.26 -0.05
CA VAL A 6 5.15 -3.69 -0.28
C VAL A 6 4.18 -4.45 0.62
N GLU A 7 3.91 -5.71 0.27
CA GLU A 7 2.94 -6.53 0.97
C GLU A 7 3.18 -6.60 2.49
N LYS A 8 4.43 -6.74 2.88
CA LYS A 8 4.74 -6.90 4.30
C LYS A 8 4.44 -5.65 5.14
N ASN A 9 4.32 -4.50 4.49
CA ASN A 9 4.02 -3.26 5.17
C ASN A 9 2.52 -2.96 5.24
N ILE A 10 1.70 -3.71 4.51
CA ILE A 10 0.26 -3.48 4.46
C ILE A 10 -0.35 -3.55 5.87
N LYS A 11 0.00 -4.59 6.61
CA LYS A 11 -0.55 -4.77 7.96
C LYS A 11 -0.22 -3.61 8.88
N MET A 12 0.99 -3.07 8.74
CA MET A 12 1.43 -1.94 9.55
C MET A 12 0.59 -0.71 9.22
N TYR A 13 0.39 -0.43 7.94
CA TYR A 13 -0.38 0.74 7.53
C TYR A 13 -1.86 0.60 7.85
N GLU A 14 -2.38 -0.62 7.79
CA GLU A 14 -3.78 -0.84 8.17
C GLU A 14 -4.03 -0.49 9.63
N LYS A 15 -3.04 -0.70 10.48
CA LYS A 15 -3.14 -0.32 11.89
C LYS A 15 -3.26 1.19 12.06
N PHE A 16 -2.72 1.95 11.12
CA PHE A 16 -2.80 3.41 11.16
C PHE A 16 -4.07 3.95 10.52
N GLY A 17 -4.91 3.08 9.98
CA GLY A 17 -6.17 3.49 9.39
C GLY A 17 -6.14 3.61 7.87
N TYR A 18 -5.08 3.16 7.23
CA TYR A 18 -5.00 3.18 5.77
C TYR A 18 -5.91 2.14 5.16
N ASN A 19 -6.46 2.46 3.99
CA ASN A 19 -7.32 1.56 3.23
C ASN A 19 -6.55 0.99 2.05
N LEU A 20 -6.63 -0.33 1.87
CA LEU A 20 -5.98 -0.97 0.74
C LEU A 20 -6.83 -0.76 -0.51
N LEU A 21 -6.27 -0.12 -1.52
CA LEU A 21 -6.98 0.15 -2.76
C LEU A 21 -6.84 -1.01 -3.75
N GLY A 22 -5.69 -1.68 -3.73
CA GLY A 22 -5.44 -2.79 -4.63
C GLY A 22 -3.97 -2.88 -4.99
N VAL A 23 -3.68 -3.76 -5.95
CA VAL A 23 -2.32 -3.98 -6.42
C VAL A 23 -1.94 -2.84 -7.36
N SER A 24 -0.79 -2.20 -7.09
CA SER A 24 -0.27 -1.17 -7.98
C SER A 24 0.14 -1.81 -9.31
N SER A 25 -0.07 -1.09 -10.41
CA SER A 25 0.36 -1.56 -11.72
C SER A 25 1.88 -1.52 -11.88
N SER A 26 2.55 -0.86 -10.98
CA SER A 26 4.02 -0.73 -11.02
C SER A 26 4.67 -1.84 -10.23
N VAL A 27 5.68 -2.47 -10.83
CA VAL A 27 6.48 -3.50 -10.17
C VAL A 27 7.92 -3.03 -10.19
N TYR A 28 8.48 -2.82 -9.00
CA TYR A 28 9.86 -2.37 -8.87
C TYR A 28 10.68 -3.42 -8.15
N GLY A 29 11.86 -3.70 -8.69
CA GLY A 29 12.77 -4.62 -8.04
C GLY A 29 12.25 -6.04 -7.90
N GLY A 30 11.32 -6.45 -8.76
CA GLY A 30 10.72 -7.77 -8.69
C GLY A 30 9.72 -7.95 -7.57
N ALA A 31 9.35 -6.88 -6.88
CA ALA A 31 8.38 -6.93 -5.79
C ALA A 31 7.04 -6.37 -6.25
N VAL A 32 5.97 -6.92 -5.70
CA VAL A 32 4.62 -6.44 -5.97
C VAL A 32 4.32 -5.30 -4.99
N TRP A 33 3.83 -4.20 -5.52
CA TRP A 33 3.51 -3.01 -4.72
C TRP A 33 2.00 -2.84 -4.67
N TYR A 34 1.52 -2.31 -3.55
CA TYR A 34 0.09 -2.09 -3.32
C TYR A 34 -0.17 -0.61 -3.06
N ASP A 35 -1.31 -0.14 -3.55
CA ASP A 35 -1.75 1.24 -3.33
C ASP A 35 -2.62 1.29 -2.08
N MET A 36 -2.37 2.26 -1.23
CA MET A 36 -3.18 2.48 -0.03
C MET A 36 -3.46 3.97 0.11
N ASP A 37 -4.57 4.30 0.75
CA ASP A 37 -4.87 5.69 1.04
C ASP A 37 -5.44 5.85 2.44
N ILE A 38 -5.41 7.08 2.91
CA ILE A 38 -6.00 7.43 4.19
C ILE A 38 -6.66 8.80 4.05
N LEU A 39 -7.82 8.91 4.65
CA LEU A 39 -8.54 10.18 4.71
C LEU A 39 -8.15 10.90 5.99
N LEU A 40 -7.45 12.01 5.83
CA LEU A 40 -7.01 12.80 6.98
C LEU A 40 -7.93 13.98 7.25
#